data_656f160efdf28b045382a4b83dd02190
#
_entry.id   656f160efdf28b045382a4b83dd02190
#
_cell.length_a   1.000
_cell.length_b   1.000
_cell.length_c   1.000
_cell.angle_alpha   90.00
_cell.angle_beta   90.00
_cell.angle_gamma   90.00
#
_symmetry.space_group_name_H-M   'P 1'
#
loop_
_entity.id
_entity.type
_entity.pdbx_description
1 polymer ?
#
loop_
_entity_poly.entity_id
_entity_poly.type
_entity_poly.pdbx_seq_one_letter_code
_entity_poly.pdbx_strand_id
1 'polypeptide(L)'
;PPPSLLAADACLLHPLLYNTNAYDSVEVLRLLEGVIDVYLPDLKYADSADGYAYSKVPHYTERARAALREMFRQTGDQLVFGEDGLVKHGLVVRLLVLPNDLAGVRDSLAWIREDLSPRVAVSLMAQYYATNKAATDERYTLLSRRINEGEWWRAVSLLEEFGMEEGWVQEYDGASHYYRPDFTDPETPFKDIRDFQS
;
A
#
# COMPACT_ATOMS: atom_id res chain seq x y z
N PRO A 1 -21.03 -19.57 -12.86
CA PRO A 1 -19.80 -19.49 -12.06
C PRO A 1 -19.28 -18.05 -12.07
N PRO A 2 -18.68 -17.56 -10.98
CA PRO A 2 -18.09 -16.23 -10.97
C PRO A 2 -16.90 -16.17 -11.95
N PRO A 3 -16.57 -14.99 -12.49
CA PRO A 3 -15.48 -14.81 -13.47
C PRO A 3 -14.13 -15.41 -13.05
N SER A 4 -13.87 -15.42 -11.74
CA SER A 4 -12.65 -15.99 -11.14
C SER A 4 -12.52 -17.51 -11.31
N LEU A 5 -13.64 -18.25 -11.25
CA LEU A 5 -13.65 -19.70 -11.52
C LEU A 5 -13.42 -20.02 -13.01
N LEU A 6 -13.94 -19.16 -13.91
CA LEU A 6 -13.67 -19.29 -15.34
C LEU A 6 -12.20 -19.01 -15.68
N ALA A 7 -11.56 -18.10 -14.94
CA ALA A 7 -10.14 -17.82 -15.09
C ALA A 7 -9.26 -18.97 -14.59
N ALA A 8 -9.63 -19.62 -13.49
CA ALA A 8 -8.94 -20.80 -12.98
C ALA A 8 -9.02 -21.99 -13.94
N ASP A 9 -10.21 -22.21 -14.55
CA ASP A 9 -10.40 -23.24 -15.58
C ASP A 9 -9.62 -22.95 -16.88
N ALA A 10 -9.31 -21.68 -17.14
CA ALA A 10 -8.52 -21.24 -18.30
C ALA A 10 -7.00 -21.30 -18.07
N CYS A 11 -6.50 -21.88 -16.97
CA CYS A 11 -5.08 -21.92 -16.58
C CYS A 11 -4.42 -20.54 -16.65
N LEU A 12 -4.86 -19.61 -15.80
CA LEU A 12 -4.17 -18.33 -15.66
C LEU A 12 -2.72 -18.61 -15.22
N LEU A 13 -1.79 -18.33 -16.10
CA LEU A 13 -0.34 -18.56 -15.87
C LEU A 13 0.28 -17.46 -14.98
N HIS A 14 -0.46 -16.38 -14.73
CA HIS A 14 0.01 -15.22 -13.95
C HIS A 14 -0.73 -15.12 -12.63
N PRO A 15 -0.04 -14.75 -11.55
CA PRO A 15 -0.67 -14.54 -10.26
C PRO A 15 -1.70 -13.41 -10.32
N LEU A 16 -2.83 -13.59 -9.63
CA LEU A 16 -3.83 -12.55 -9.42
C LEU A 16 -3.40 -11.67 -8.25
N LEU A 17 -3.17 -10.38 -8.55
CA LEU A 17 -2.81 -9.38 -7.57
C LEU A 17 -4.00 -8.52 -7.20
N TYR A 18 -4.31 -8.42 -5.91
CA TYR A 18 -5.37 -7.56 -5.37
C TYR A 18 -4.80 -6.32 -4.72
N ASN A 19 -4.85 -5.20 -5.46
CA ASN A 19 -4.42 -3.89 -4.99
C ASN A 19 -5.63 -3.16 -4.37
N THR A 20 -5.51 -2.76 -3.10
CA THR A 20 -6.62 -2.18 -2.35
C THR A 20 -6.16 -1.10 -1.37
N ASN A 21 -7.10 -0.28 -0.89
CA ASN A 21 -6.88 0.68 0.19
C ASN A 21 -7.08 0.10 1.60
N ALA A 22 -7.15 -1.22 1.70
CA ALA A 22 -7.38 -2.00 2.92
C ALA A 22 -8.75 -1.79 3.61
N TYR A 23 -9.64 -0.97 3.06
CA TYR A 23 -10.99 -0.77 3.62
C TYR A 23 -11.97 -1.79 3.05
N ASP A 24 -11.61 -3.06 3.17
CA ASP A 24 -12.34 -4.18 2.58
C ASP A 24 -13.23 -4.89 3.63
N SER A 25 -14.31 -5.54 3.15
CA SER A 25 -15.09 -6.45 3.98
C SER A 25 -14.34 -7.77 4.16
N VAL A 26 -14.19 -8.21 5.40
CA VAL A 26 -13.58 -9.51 5.73
C VAL A 26 -14.35 -10.67 5.09
N GLU A 27 -15.70 -10.56 5.02
CA GLU A 27 -16.54 -11.56 4.38
C GLU A 27 -16.24 -11.69 2.89
N VAL A 28 -16.03 -10.56 2.19
CA VAL A 28 -15.64 -10.57 0.77
C VAL A 28 -14.25 -11.15 0.59
N LEU A 29 -13.27 -10.77 1.44
CA LEU A 29 -11.93 -11.34 1.39
C LEU A 29 -11.93 -12.87 1.57
N ARG A 30 -12.77 -13.41 2.45
CA ARG A 30 -12.93 -14.86 2.61
C ARG A 30 -13.48 -15.55 1.36
N LEU A 31 -14.35 -14.87 0.60
CA LEU A 31 -14.81 -15.40 -0.68
C LEU A 31 -13.73 -15.40 -1.77
N LEU A 32 -12.70 -14.61 -1.60
CA LEU A 32 -11.55 -14.51 -2.50
C LEU A 32 -10.39 -15.45 -2.12
N GLU A 33 -10.53 -16.21 -1.02
CA GLU A 33 -9.53 -17.20 -0.59
C GLU A 33 -9.27 -18.24 -1.67
N GLY A 34 -8.00 -18.46 -2.00
CA GLY A 34 -7.59 -19.36 -3.09
C GLY A 34 -7.79 -18.80 -4.51
N VAL A 35 -8.27 -17.55 -4.64
CA VAL A 35 -8.41 -16.83 -5.91
C VAL A 35 -7.35 -15.77 -6.07
N ILE A 36 -7.06 -15.03 -5.00
CA ILE A 36 -6.02 -13.99 -4.98
C ILE A 36 -4.71 -14.61 -4.51
N ASP A 37 -3.68 -14.42 -5.31
CA ASP A 37 -2.34 -14.91 -5.01
C ASP A 37 -1.52 -13.90 -4.22
N VAL A 38 -1.65 -12.60 -4.56
CA VAL A 38 -0.87 -11.53 -3.95
C VAL A 38 -1.79 -10.41 -3.48
N TYR A 39 -1.78 -10.12 -2.19
CA TYR A 39 -2.43 -8.95 -1.63
C TYR A 39 -1.47 -7.76 -1.53
N LEU A 40 -1.93 -6.59 -1.98
CA LEU A 40 -1.17 -5.34 -1.99
C LEU A 40 -1.99 -4.20 -1.36
N PRO A 41 -2.29 -4.28 -0.05
CA PRO A 41 -3.08 -3.28 0.65
C PRO A 41 -2.28 -2.03 1.02
N ASP A 42 -2.91 -0.86 0.86
CA ASP A 42 -2.41 0.40 1.43
C ASP A 42 -2.95 0.58 2.86
N LEU A 43 -2.09 0.53 3.86
CA LEU A 43 -2.44 0.98 5.21
C LEU A 43 -2.16 2.48 5.31
N LYS A 44 -3.21 3.29 5.12
CA LYS A 44 -3.07 4.75 4.90
C LYS A 44 -2.95 5.56 6.18
N TYR A 45 -3.58 5.10 7.28
CA TYR A 45 -3.62 5.78 8.56
C TYR A 45 -3.53 4.77 9.70
N ALA A 46 -2.72 5.09 10.70
CA ALA A 46 -2.66 4.33 11.94
C ALA A 46 -3.79 4.67 12.91
N ASP A 47 -4.39 5.89 12.77
CA ASP A 47 -5.49 6.39 13.58
C ASP A 47 -6.74 6.62 12.72
N SER A 48 -7.89 6.16 13.21
CA SER A 48 -9.20 6.38 12.57
C SER A 48 -9.66 7.83 12.61
N ALA A 49 -9.18 8.66 13.56
CA ALA A 49 -9.46 10.08 13.58
C ALA A 49 -8.83 10.79 12.38
N ASP A 50 -7.59 10.46 12.03
CA ASP A 50 -6.91 10.95 10.83
C ASP A 50 -7.58 10.42 9.55
N GLY A 51 -7.94 9.14 9.52
CA GLY A 51 -8.70 8.56 8.43
C GLY A 51 -10.02 9.30 8.18
N TYR A 52 -10.72 9.67 9.23
CA TYR A 52 -11.95 10.47 9.11
C TYR A 52 -11.67 11.95 8.75
N ALA A 53 -10.66 12.56 9.38
CA ALA A 53 -10.31 13.96 9.14
C ALA A 53 -9.93 14.21 7.67
N TYR A 54 -9.09 13.36 7.10
CA TYR A 54 -8.49 13.59 5.78
C TYR A 54 -9.17 12.83 4.64
N SER A 55 -9.72 11.64 4.90
CA SER A 55 -10.38 10.82 3.86
C SER A 55 -11.89 10.67 4.04
N LYS A 56 -12.45 11.18 5.15
CA LYS A 56 -13.88 11.05 5.50
C LYS A 56 -14.35 9.59 5.64
N VAL A 57 -13.42 8.69 5.96
CA VAL A 57 -13.68 7.26 6.11
C VAL A 57 -13.82 6.93 7.60
N PRO A 58 -15.01 6.56 8.09
CA PRO A 58 -15.22 6.24 9.50
C PRO A 58 -14.59 4.86 9.82
N HIS A 59 -14.00 4.74 11.02
CA HIS A 59 -13.43 3.47 11.50
C HIS A 59 -12.41 2.85 10.53
N TYR A 60 -11.62 3.70 9.86
CA TYR A 60 -10.67 3.23 8.85
C TYR A 60 -9.70 2.20 9.43
N THR A 61 -9.04 2.53 10.52
CA THR A 61 -7.96 1.70 11.09
C THR A 61 -8.46 0.35 11.56
N GLU A 62 -9.60 0.30 12.22
CA GLU A 62 -10.19 -0.94 12.70
C GLU A 62 -10.55 -1.87 11.53
N ARG A 63 -11.15 -1.32 10.47
CA ARG A 63 -11.52 -2.08 9.28
C ARG A 63 -10.30 -2.52 8.48
N ALA A 64 -9.34 -1.62 8.28
CA ALA A 64 -8.10 -1.93 7.56
C ALA A 64 -7.31 -3.03 8.28
N ARG A 65 -7.18 -2.94 9.61
CA ARG A 65 -6.51 -3.98 10.41
C ARG A 65 -7.26 -5.32 10.38
N ALA A 66 -8.59 -5.31 10.37
CA ALA A 66 -9.36 -6.55 10.23
C ALA A 66 -9.16 -7.19 8.84
N ALA A 67 -9.16 -6.38 7.78
CA ALA A 67 -8.89 -6.85 6.41
C ALA A 67 -7.46 -7.41 6.26
N LEU A 68 -6.45 -6.69 6.80
CA LEU A 68 -5.06 -7.11 6.79
C LEU A 68 -4.82 -8.43 7.54
N ARG A 69 -5.48 -8.63 8.71
CA ARG A 69 -5.42 -9.92 9.42
C ARG A 69 -5.99 -11.07 8.57
N GLU A 70 -7.07 -10.82 7.84
CA GLU A 70 -7.64 -11.83 6.95
C GLU A 70 -6.73 -12.12 5.75
N MET A 71 -6.16 -11.10 5.10
CA MET A 71 -5.20 -11.27 4.02
C MET A 71 -3.96 -12.05 4.51
N PHE A 72 -3.43 -11.69 5.69
CA PHE A 72 -2.32 -12.39 6.34
C PHE A 72 -2.66 -13.85 6.66
N ARG A 73 -3.88 -14.13 7.14
CA ARG A 73 -4.34 -15.50 7.39
C ARG A 73 -4.30 -16.35 6.12
N GLN A 74 -4.62 -15.75 4.97
CA GLN A 74 -4.66 -16.46 3.68
C GLN A 74 -3.28 -16.69 3.08
N THR A 75 -2.34 -15.75 3.26
CA THR A 75 -1.04 -15.76 2.56
C THR A 75 0.17 -16.03 3.45
N GLY A 76 0.02 -15.85 4.77
CA GLY A 76 1.15 -15.92 5.71
C GLY A 76 2.06 -14.69 5.64
N ASP A 77 3.27 -14.85 6.16
CA ASP A 77 4.25 -13.77 6.34
C ASP A 77 5.46 -13.84 5.38
N GLN A 78 5.45 -14.77 4.43
CA GLN A 78 6.54 -14.92 3.48
C GLN A 78 6.09 -14.68 2.06
N LEU A 79 6.92 -13.99 1.29
CA LEU A 79 6.73 -13.88 -0.15
C LEU A 79 7.29 -15.11 -0.86
N VAL A 80 6.52 -15.65 -1.78
CA VAL A 80 6.97 -16.70 -2.69
C VAL A 80 7.32 -16.06 -4.03
N PHE A 81 8.55 -16.27 -4.48
CA PHE A 81 9.03 -15.77 -5.76
C PHE A 81 9.06 -16.88 -6.81
N GLY A 82 8.75 -16.54 -8.04
CA GLY A 82 8.95 -17.41 -9.19
C GLY A 82 10.41 -17.42 -9.66
N GLU A 83 10.73 -18.29 -10.61
CA GLU A 83 12.04 -18.35 -11.26
C GLU A 83 12.40 -17.06 -12.01
N ASP A 84 11.40 -16.28 -12.40
CA ASP A 84 11.49 -14.96 -13.02
C ASP A 84 11.78 -13.82 -12.00
N GLY A 85 11.92 -14.14 -10.71
CA GLY A 85 12.13 -13.18 -9.63
C GLY A 85 10.89 -12.36 -9.26
N LEU A 86 9.72 -12.64 -9.85
CA LEU A 86 8.48 -11.95 -9.52
C LEU A 86 7.76 -12.63 -8.35
N VAL A 87 7.08 -11.82 -7.52
CA VAL A 87 6.23 -12.33 -6.44
C VAL A 87 5.08 -13.13 -7.03
N LYS A 88 4.91 -14.37 -6.60
CA LYS A 88 3.83 -15.27 -7.02
C LYS A 88 2.78 -15.47 -5.94
N HIS A 89 3.13 -15.28 -4.67
CA HIS A 89 2.18 -15.41 -3.56
C HIS A 89 2.66 -14.60 -2.37
N GLY A 90 1.73 -14.01 -1.62
CA GLY A 90 2.04 -13.35 -0.36
C GLY A 90 1.30 -12.04 -0.10
N LEU A 91 1.74 -11.35 0.96
CA LEU A 91 1.19 -10.07 1.42
C LEU A 91 2.30 -9.01 1.42
N VAL A 92 2.05 -7.88 0.75
CA VAL A 92 2.92 -6.70 0.79
C VAL A 92 2.10 -5.51 1.29
N VAL A 93 2.35 -5.07 2.50
CA VAL A 93 1.66 -3.90 3.06
C VAL A 93 2.36 -2.64 2.60
N ARG A 94 1.62 -1.74 1.94
CA ARG A 94 2.16 -0.47 1.49
C ARG A 94 1.88 0.64 2.49
N LEU A 95 2.91 1.40 2.83
CA LEU A 95 2.85 2.57 3.70
C LEU A 95 3.28 3.81 2.93
N LEU A 96 2.37 4.75 2.74
CA LEU A 96 2.68 6.05 2.15
C LEU A 96 3.04 7.04 3.26
N VAL A 97 4.26 7.55 3.24
CA VAL A 97 4.67 8.59 4.18
C VAL A 97 3.95 9.89 3.84
N LEU A 98 3.22 10.43 4.80
CA LEU A 98 2.54 11.71 4.69
C LEU A 98 3.31 12.80 5.46
N PRO A 99 3.20 14.08 5.02
CA PRO A 99 3.80 15.17 5.77
C PRO A 99 3.20 15.25 7.19
N ASN A 100 4.00 15.76 8.13
CA ASN A 100 3.63 15.90 9.54
C ASN A 100 3.27 14.58 10.25
N ASP A 101 3.79 13.46 9.73
CA ASP A 101 3.55 12.10 10.25
C ASP A 101 2.06 11.69 10.32
N LEU A 102 1.22 12.27 9.46
CA LEU A 102 -0.23 12.04 9.46
C LEU A 102 -0.63 10.60 9.07
N ALA A 103 0.27 9.83 8.47
CA ALA A 103 0.03 8.40 8.24
C ALA A 103 0.22 7.56 9.50
N GLY A 104 0.99 8.03 10.48
CA GLY A 104 1.34 7.28 11.69
C GLY A 104 2.17 6.04 11.34
N VAL A 105 3.27 6.21 10.59
CA VAL A 105 4.09 5.09 10.12
C VAL A 105 4.61 4.25 11.28
N ARG A 106 5.05 4.89 12.37
CA ARG A 106 5.51 4.21 13.59
C ARG A 106 4.46 3.24 14.13
N ASP A 107 3.23 3.72 14.33
CA ASP A 107 2.15 2.93 14.94
C ASP A 107 1.64 1.84 13.99
N SER A 108 1.72 2.09 12.67
CA SER A 108 1.43 1.09 11.64
C SER A 108 2.45 -0.05 11.67
N LEU A 109 3.75 0.26 11.75
CA LEU A 109 4.82 -0.74 11.80
C LEU A 109 4.79 -1.53 13.13
N ALA A 110 4.58 -0.84 14.25
CA ALA A 110 4.38 -1.50 15.55
C ALA A 110 3.25 -2.52 15.49
N TRP A 111 2.10 -2.12 14.95
CA TRP A 111 0.95 -3.00 14.80
C TRP A 111 1.23 -4.17 13.83
N ILE A 112 1.86 -3.93 12.67
CA ILE A 112 2.22 -5.00 11.73
C ILE A 112 3.10 -6.04 12.42
N ARG A 113 4.13 -5.58 13.12
CA ARG A 113 5.06 -6.46 13.84
C ARG A 113 4.38 -7.30 14.92
N GLU A 114 3.51 -6.68 15.73
CA GLU A 114 2.90 -7.30 16.90
C GLU A 114 1.71 -8.20 16.57
N ASP A 115 0.85 -7.76 15.67
CA ASP A 115 -0.42 -8.42 15.32
C ASP A 115 -0.31 -9.35 14.11
N LEU A 116 0.65 -9.14 13.21
CA LEU A 116 0.87 -9.98 12.05
C LEU A 116 2.21 -10.72 12.18
N SER A 117 3.30 -10.15 11.69
CA SER A 117 4.64 -10.71 11.80
C SER A 117 5.70 -9.67 11.42
N PRO A 118 6.90 -9.68 12.02
CA PRO A 118 8.01 -8.85 11.57
C PRO A 118 8.53 -9.24 10.17
N ARG A 119 8.14 -10.40 9.64
CA ARG A 119 8.52 -10.87 8.30
C ARG A 119 7.53 -10.46 7.20
N VAL A 120 6.42 -9.80 7.56
CA VAL A 120 5.50 -9.24 6.54
C VAL A 120 6.26 -8.21 5.73
N ALA A 121 6.24 -8.37 4.41
CA ALA A 121 6.88 -7.42 3.50
C ALA A 121 6.19 -6.06 3.54
N VAL A 122 6.99 -5.00 3.72
CA VAL A 122 6.52 -3.61 3.73
C VAL A 122 7.07 -2.86 2.53
N SER A 123 6.20 -2.17 1.81
CA SER A 123 6.60 -1.21 0.77
C SER A 123 6.43 0.21 1.28
N LEU A 124 7.54 0.86 1.65
CA LEU A 124 7.53 2.24 2.13
C LEU A 124 7.66 3.20 0.96
N MET A 125 6.68 4.13 0.83
CA MET A 125 6.56 5.00 -0.34
C MET A 125 6.72 6.48 0.01
N ALA A 126 7.53 7.20 -0.80
CA ALA A 126 7.79 8.65 -0.69
C ALA A 126 6.91 9.50 -1.61
N GLN A 127 6.05 8.89 -2.39
CA GLN A 127 5.38 9.50 -3.56
C GLN A 127 4.19 10.41 -3.23
N TYR A 128 4.01 10.83 -1.97
CA TYR A 128 2.90 11.71 -1.64
C TYR A 128 3.00 13.06 -2.38
N TYR A 129 1.88 13.46 -2.98
CA TYR A 129 1.72 14.75 -3.63
C TYR A 129 0.35 15.34 -3.28
N ALA A 130 0.34 16.61 -2.83
CA ALA A 130 -0.90 17.32 -2.54
C ALA A 130 -1.68 17.60 -3.83
N THR A 131 -2.91 17.10 -3.91
CA THR A 131 -3.82 17.31 -5.05
C THR A 131 -5.21 17.73 -4.57
N ASN A 132 -6.00 18.31 -5.46
CA ASN A 132 -7.39 18.69 -5.16
C ASN A 132 -7.49 19.51 -3.86
N LYS A 133 -8.34 19.08 -2.94
CA LYS A 133 -8.57 19.74 -1.66
C LYS A 133 -7.31 19.85 -0.80
N ALA A 134 -6.42 18.86 -0.84
CA ALA A 134 -5.17 18.90 -0.09
C ALA A 134 -4.25 20.04 -0.55
N ALA A 135 -4.35 20.46 -1.82
CA ALA A 135 -3.55 21.55 -2.37
C ALA A 135 -4.18 22.96 -2.17
N THR A 136 -5.51 23.04 -2.02
CA THR A 136 -6.24 24.31 -2.14
C THR A 136 -7.12 24.68 -0.96
N ASP A 137 -7.45 23.75 -0.09
CA ASP A 137 -8.40 23.94 1.01
C ASP A 137 -7.65 24.06 2.34
N GLU A 138 -7.82 25.19 3.02
CA GLU A 138 -7.16 25.49 4.30
C GLU A 138 -7.39 24.46 5.41
N ARG A 139 -8.47 23.68 5.31
CA ARG A 139 -8.75 22.58 6.24
C ARG A 139 -7.73 21.43 6.14
N TYR A 140 -6.99 21.35 5.04
CA TYR A 140 -5.98 20.32 4.78
C TYR A 140 -4.56 20.86 4.72
N THR A 141 -4.29 22.01 5.35
CA THR A 141 -2.98 22.67 5.34
C THR A 141 -1.83 21.73 5.71
N LEU A 142 -2.05 20.79 6.64
CA LEU A 142 -1.04 19.82 7.04
C LEU A 142 -0.67 18.83 5.92
N LEU A 143 -1.53 18.67 4.92
CA LEU A 143 -1.32 17.84 3.73
C LEU A 143 -0.95 18.66 2.48
N SER A 144 -0.83 20.00 2.59
CA SER A 144 -0.67 20.88 1.42
C SER A 144 0.72 20.87 0.79
N ARG A 145 1.66 20.14 1.34
CA ARG A 145 3.05 20.03 0.87
C ARG A 145 3.49 18.58 0.69
N ARG A 146 4.58 18.37 0.00
CA ARG A 146 5.26 17.08 -0.02
C ARG A 146 5.96 16.81 1.33
N ILE A 147 6.31 15.57 1.56
CA ILE A 147 7.21 15.21 2.66
C ILE A 147 8.57 15.87 2.45
N ASN A 148 9.26 16.19 3.53
CA ASN A 148 10.65 16.61 3.49
C ASN A 148 11.59 15.42 3.76
N GLU A 149 12.88 15.64 3.49
CA GLU A 149 13.92 14.62 3.66
C GLU A 149 13.99 14.07 5.09
N GLY A 150 13.84 14.94 6.09
CA GLY A 150 13.83 14.52 7.49
C GLY A 150 12.65 13.65 7.88
N GLU A 151 11.45 13.88 7.29
CA GLU A 151 10.28 13.02 7.47
C GLU A 151 10.50 11.65 6.82
N TRP A 152 11.10 11.65 5.62
CA TRP A 152 11.43 10.43 4.91
C TRP A 152 12.41 9.55 5.68
N TRP A 153 13.56 10.10 6.05
CA TRP A 153 14.59 9.31 6.74
C TRP A 153 14.16 8.84 8.13
N ARG A 154 13.31 9.60 8.82
CA ARG A 154 12.66 9.11 10.04
C ARG A 154 11.78 7.88 9.76
N ALA A 155 10.97 7.91 8.71
CA ALA A 155 10.14 6.76 8.35
C ALA A 155 10.97 5.54 7.95
N VAL A 156 12.06 5.74 7.20
CA VAL A 156 13.00 4.66 6.84
C VAL A 156 13.66 4.05 8.07
N SER A 157 14.13 4.87 9.02
CA SER A 157 14.78 4.36 10.25
C SER A 157 13.83 3.53 11.13
N LEU A 158 12.53 3.73 11.01
CA LEU A 158 11.56 2.91 11.73
C LEU A 158 11.54 1.45 11.24
N LEU A 159 11.83 1.19 9.96
CA LEU A 159 11.90 -0.20 9.47
C LEU A 159 12.99 -0.98 10.22
N GLU A 160 14.17 -0.39 10.40
CA GLU A 160 15.26 -0.98 11.17
C GLU A 160 14.87 -1.12 12.66
N GLU A 161 14.32 -0.05 13.26
CA GLU A 161 13.90 -0.05 14.68
C GLU A 161 12.90 -1.17 14.99
N PHE A 162 11.96 -1.43 14.07
CA PHE A 162 10.97 -2.49 14.21
C PHE A 162 11.41 -3.85 13.64
N GLY A 163 12.62 -3.96 13.08
CA GLY A 163 13.16 -5.19 12.50
C GLY A 163 12.35 -5.69 11.31
N MET A 164 11.85 -4.76 10.49
CA MET A 164 11.15 -5.06 9.24
C MET A 164 12.17 -5.15 8.11
N GLU A 165 12.65 -6.36 7.83
CA GLU A 165 13.76 -6.59 6.89
C GLU A 165 13.28 -6.92 5.48
N GLU A 166 11.99 -7.28 5.33
CA GLU A 166 11.41 -7.70 4.06
C GLU A 166 10.63 -6.57 3.39
N GLY A 167 10.82 -6.40 2.09
CA GLY A 167 10.05 -5.46 1.28
C GLY A 167 10.88 -4.47 0.49
N TRP A 168 10.35 -3.28 0.27
CA TRP A 168 10.93 -2.25 -0.59
C TRP A 168 10.84 -0.86 0.02
N VAL A 169 11.89 -0.09 -0.18
CA VAL A 169 11.95 1.32 0.19
C VAL A 169 12.14 2.14 -1.09
N GLN A 170 11.20 3.03 -1.37
CA GLN A 170 11.25 3.90 -2.54
C GLN A 170 12.38 4.94 -2.39
N GLU A 171 12.99 5.36 -3.49
CA GLU A 171 13.92 6.50 -3.46
C GLU A 171 13.18 7.80 -3.15
N TYR A 172 13.80 8.66 -2.33
CA TYR A 172 13.15 9.89 -1.85
C TYR A 172 12.81 10.90 -2.97
N ASP A 173 13.71 11.11 -3.91
CA ASP A 173 13.60 12.12 -4.96
C ASP A 173 12.99 11.61 -6.27
N GLY A 174 12.94 10.30 -6.47
CA GLY A 174 12.36 9.66 -7.66
C GLY A 174 10.84 9.75 -7.78
N ALA A 175 10.17 10.19 -6.74
CA ALA A 175 8.75 9.92 -6.56
C ALA A 175 7.79 10.87 -7.28
N SER A 176 8.23 12.04 -7.78
CA SER A 176 7.24 13.10 -7.99
C SER A 176 6.45 13.00 -9.30
N HIS A 177 7.07 12.54 -10.38
CA HIS A 177 6.42 12.52 -11.71
C HIS A 177 6.04 11.12 -12.16
N TYR A 178 6.85 10.11 -11.85
CA TYR A 178 6.73 8.75 -12.40
C TYR A 178 5.52 7.97 -11.90
N TYR A 179 5.05 8.24 -10.68
CA TYR A 179 3.93 7.50 -10.08
C TYR A 179 2.60 8.27 -10.14
N ARG A 180 2.55 9.36 -10.94
CA ARG A 180 1.37 10.19 -11.10
C ARG A 180 0.89 10.14 -12.55
N PRO A 181 -0.05 9.26 -12.86
CA PRO A 181 -0.65 9.23 -14.19
C PRO A 181 -1.42 10.53 -14.46
N ASP A 182 -1.24 11.09 -15.66
CA ASP A 182 -2.07 12.18 -16.17
C ASP A 182 -3.28 11.60 -16.89
N PHE A 183 -4.35 11.38 -16.17
CA PHE A 183 -5.59 10.87 -16.76
C PHE A 183 -6.31 11.87 -17.68
N THR A 184 -5.82 13.09 -17.83
CA THR A 184 -6.31 14.02 -18.86
C THR A 184 -5.71 13.73 -20.23
N ASP A 185 -4.64 12.95 -20.28
CA ASP A 185 -4.04 12.41 -21.49
C ASP A 185 -4.39 10.92 -21.65
N PRO A 186 -5.44 10.58 -22.44
CA PRO A 186 -5.90 9.19 -22.56
C PRO A 186 -4.93 8.29 -23.34
N GLU A 187 -4.01 8.87 -24.13
CA GLU A 187 -3.09 8.08 -24.95
C GLU A 187 -1.82 7.69 -24.19
N THR A 188 -1.32 8.56 -23.34
CA THR A 188 -0.06 8.34 -22.61
C THR A 188 -0.14 8.81 -21.16
N PRO A 189 -1.07 8.27 -20.35
CA PRO A 189 -1.24 8.72 -18.96
C PRO A 189 -0.02 8.45 -18.06
N PHE A 190 0.90 7.57 -18.49
CA PHE A 190 2.14 7.20 -17.78
C PHE A 190 3.38 7.52 -18.62
N LYS A 191 3.45 8.72 -19.20
CA LYS A 191 4.55 9.13 -20.12
C LYS A 191 5.94 8.84 -19.57
N ASP A 192 6.13 9.10 -18.28
CA ASP A 192 7.45 9.06 -17.65
C ASP A 192 7.91 7.66 -17.21
N ILE A 193 7.01 6.67 -17.20
CA ILE A 193 7.37 5.28 -16.83
C ILE A 193 8.07 4.56 -17.98
N ARG A 194 7.84 4.96 -19.23
CA ARG A 194 8.37 4.26 -20.42
C ARG A 194 9.80 4.63 -20.77
N ASP A 195 10.27 5.79 -20.35
CA ASP A 195 11.62 6.28 -20.68
C ASP A 195 12.74 5.56 -19.90
N PHE A 196 12.40 4.71 -18.93
CA PHE A 196 13.36 3.91 -18.13
C PHE A 196 13.64 2.51 -18.66
N GLN A 197 13.02 2.09 -19.76
CA GLN A 197 13.25 0.78 -20.36
C GLN A 197 14.17 0.82 -21.60
N SER A 198 14.84 1.95 -21.84
CA SER A 198 15.82 2.11 -22.93
C SER A 198 17.25 2.15 -22.42
#